data_a130f456987ceee8b03eb5c62b8da6f5
#
_entry.id   a130f456987ceee8b03eb5c62b8da6f5
#
_cell.length_a   1.000
_cell.length_b   1.000
_cell.length_c   1.000
_cell.angle_alpha   90.00
_cell.angle_beta   90.00
_cell.angle_gamma   90.00
#
_symmetry.space_group_name_H-M   'P 1'
#
loop_
_entity.id
_entity.type
_entity.pdbx_description
1 polymer ?
#
loop_
_entity_poly.entity_id
_entity_poly.type
_entity_poly.pdbx_seq_one_letter_code
_entity_poly.pdbx_strand_id
1 'polypeptide(L)'
;ALSVAAPAPIAQQETDATIAALKPPKRQRPLIAIVGINDATETTAYLMPYGILKRADVADVVTLATAAGPITLYPALKVEPQATTAEFDAQHPDGADYVIVPAMSRDDDPAALQWIRAQSARGAIVIGVCVGAKVVGDAGLLHDRRATTHWYSIEERREDPPMIRYVEDRRFVVDSGVATAGGCRRRSRGSRRT
;
A
#
# COMPACT_ATOMS: atom_id res chain seq x y z
N ALA A 1 -33.50 -5.55 -3.07
CA ALA A 1 -32.14 -5.86 -3.54
C ALA A 1 -31.43 -4.54 -3.88
N LEU A 2 -30.40 -4.18 -3.13
CA LEU A 2 -29.56 -3.01 -3.42
C LEU A 2 -28.68 -3.40 -4.62
N SER A 3 -28.99 -2.88 -5.80
CA SER A 3 -28.10 -2.97 -6.96
C SER A 3 -26.86 -2.13 -6.67
N VAL A 4 -25.75 -2.79 -6.37
CA VAL A 4 -24.46 -2.15 -6.35
C VAL A 4 -24.03 -1.99 -7.81
N ALA A 5 -24.10 -0.77 -8.35
CA ALA A 5 -23.59 -0.49 -9.68
C ALA A 5 -22.10 -0.89 -9.75
N ALA A 6 -21.76 -1.66 -10.79
CA ALA A 6 -20.36 -1.98 -11.04
C ALA A 6 -19.53 -0.70 -11.14
N PRO A 7 -18.32 -0.68 -10.58
CA PRO A 7 -17.46 0.49 -10.70
C PRO A 7 -17.14 0.76 -12.17
N ALA A 8 -17.09 2.03 -12.55
CA ALA A 8 -16.71 2.42 -13.91
C ALA A 8 -15.35 1.80 -14.28
N PRO A 9 -15.18 1.30 -15.51
CA PRO A 9 -13.89 0.78 -15.97
C PRO A 9 -12.83 1.90 -15.88
N ILE A 10 -11.59 1.50 -15.58
CA ILE A 10 -10.45 2.41 -15.62
C ILE A 10 -10.16 2.70 -17.10
N ALA A 11 -9.99 3.97 -17.45
CA ALA A 11 -9.63 4.34 -18.82
C ALA A 11 -8.27 3.72 -19.21
N GLN A 12 -8.14 3.22 -20.44
CA GLN A 12 -6.91 2.60 -20.92
C GLN A 12 -5.71 3.54 -20.78
N GLN A 13 -5.88 4.82 -21.10
CA GLN A 13 -4.84 5.84 -20.95
C GLN A 13 -4.33 5.97 -19.51
N GLU A 14 -5.22 5.83 -18.52
CA GLU A 14 -4.83 5.87 -17.08
C GLU A 14 -4.05 4.60 -16.71
N THR A 15 -4.44 3.46 -17.24
CA THR A 15 -3.72 2.19 -17.08
C THR A 15 -2.32 2.27 -17.67
N ASP A 16 -2.20 2.75 -18.91
CA ASP A 16 -0.92 2.88 -19.62
C ASP A 16 0.03 3.86 -18.91
N ALA A 17 -0.49 5.00 -18.47
CA ALA A 17 0.26 5.99 -17.70
C ALA A 17 0.75 5.42 -16.35
N THR A 18 -0.07 4.59 -15.71
CA THR A 18 0.29 3.91 -14.45
C THR A 18 1.41 2.90 -14.67
N ILE A 19 1.29 2.06 -15.71
CA ILE A 19 2.31 1.07 -16.07
C ILE A 19 3.64 1.77 -16.36
N ALA A 20 3.61 2.84 -17.16
CA ALA A 20 4.80 3.62 -17.50
C ALA A 20 5.46 4.25 -16.25
N ALA A 21 4.67 4.72 -15.28
CA ALA A 21 5.16 5.33 -14.05
C ALA A 21 5.72 4.33 -13.04
N LEU A 22 5.27 3.07 -13.08
CA LEU A 22 5.75 2.02 -12.18
C LEU A 22 7.18 1.57 -12.45
N LYS A 23 7.77 1.90 -13.57
CA LYS A 23 9.10 1.48 -14.00
C LYS A 23 9.26 -0.06 -14.04
N PRO A 24 10.14 -0.61 -14.86
CA PRO A 24 10.40 -2.04 -14.83
C PRO A 24 11.05 -2.43 -13.49
N PRO A 25 10.73 -3.64 -12.97
CA PRO A 25 11.37 -4.16 -11.77
C PRO A 25 12.87 -4.41 -12.02
N LYS A 26 13.65 -4.50 -10.95
CA LYS A 26 15.09 -4.81 -11.02
C LYS A 26 15.36 -6.24 -11.49
N ARG A 27 14.41 -7.14 -11.24
CA ARG A 27 14.51 -8.58 -11.54
C ARG A 27 13.52 -8.97 -12.62
N GLN A 28 13.89 -9.97 -13.42
CA GLN A 28 12.98 -10.53 -14.42
C GLN A 28 11.72 -11.15 -13.76
N ARG A 29 11.89 -11.85 -12.63
CA ARG A 29 10.81 -12.24 -11.73
C ARG A 29 10.85 -11.29 -10.52
N PRO A 30 9.91 -10.38 -10.38
CA PRO A 30 9.93 -9.37 -9.31
C PRO A 30 9.87 -10.01 -7.92
N LEU A 31 10.58 -9.43 -6.96
CA LEU A 31 10.45 -9.73 -5.55
C LEU A 31 9.56 -8.69 -4.88
N ILE A 32 8.44 -9.14 -4.33
CA ILE A 32 7.42 -8.30 -3.69
C ILE A 32 7.37 -8.63 -2.20
N ALA A 33 7.61 -7.63 -1.37
CA ALA A 33 7.47 -7.76 0.08
C ALA A 33 6.18 -7.10 0.56
N ILE A 34 5.41 -7.79 1.39
CA ILE A 34 4.22 -7.24 2.08
C ILE A 34 4.59 -7.11 3.55
N VAL A 35 4.75 -5.88 4.04
CA VAL A 35 5.22 -5.63 5.41
C VAL A 35 4.08 -5.33 6.35
N GLY A 36 4.06 -5.99 7.52
CA GLY A 36 3.11 -5.71 8.59
C GLY A 36 3.81 -5.47 9.93
N ILE A 37 3.10 -4.84 10.84
CA ILE A 37 3.46 -4.76 12.27
C ILE A 37 2.66 -5.83 13.03
N ASN A 38 3.28 -6.40 14.07
CA ASN A 38 2.76 -7.64 14.68
C ASN A 38 1.39 -7.50 15.38
N ASP A 39 0.96 -6.29 15.72
CA ASP A 39 -0.21 -6.04 16.56
C ASP A 39 -1.23 -5.03 15.98
N ALA A 40 -1.00 -4.48 14.79
CA ALA A 40 -1.83 -3.38 14.28
C ALA A 40 -2.06 -3.42 12.76
N THR A 41 -1.88 -4.56 12.10
CA THR A 41 -2.04 -4.72 10.65
C THR A 41 -3.45 -5.19 10.30
N GLU A 42 -4.04 -4.61 9.26
CA GLU A 42 -5.39 -4.96 8.80
C GLU A 42 -5.38 -6.21 7.91
N THR A 43 -6.35 -7.10 8.14
CA THR A 43 -6.44 -8.44 7.55
C THR A 43 -6.46 -8.41 6.02
N THR A 44 -7.37 -7.65 5.44
CA THR A 44 -7.59 -7.71 3.97
C THR A 44 -6.47 -7.02 3.21
N ALA A 45 -5.96 -5.90 3.72
CA ALA A 45 -4.85 -5.18 3.10
C ALA A 45 -3.53 -5.97 3.13
N TYR A 46 -3.37 -6.89 4.08
CA TYR A 46 -2.19 -7.76 4.18
C TYR A 46 -2.33 -9.05 3.36
N LEU A 47 -3.47 -9.74 3.48
CA LEU A 47 -3.64 -11.08 2.89
C LEU A 47 -4.14 -11.08 1.45
N MET A 48 -4.98 -10.12 1.05
CA MET A 48 -5.51 -10.10 -0.33
C MET A 48 -4.43 -9.89 -1.39
N PRO A 49 -3.52 -8.92 -1.26
CA PRO A 49 -2.42 -8.79 -2.22
C PRO A 49 -1.57 -10.05 -2.31
N TYR A 50 -1.26 -10.69 -1.16
CA TYR A 50 -0.56 -11.94 -1.13
C TYR A 50 -1.26 -13.04 -1.94
N GLY A 51 -2.54 -13.28 -1.64
CA GLY A 51 -3.32 -14.32 -2.31
C GLY A 51 -3.45 -14.10 -3.82
N ILE A 52 -3.71 -12.86 -4.24
CA ILE A 52 -3.84 -12.48 -5.65
C ILE A 52 -2.51 -12.70 -6.39
N LEU A 53 -1.41 -12.18 -5.85
CA LEU A 53 -0.09 -12.25 -6.49
C LEU A 53 0.45 -13.68 -6.53
N LYS A 54 0.25 -14.47 -5.46
CA LYS A 54 0.62 -15.90 -5.45
C LYS A 54 -0.16 -16.70 -6.48
N ARG A 55 -1.47 -16.43 -6.60
CA ARG A 55 -2.31 -17.09 -7.61
C ARG A 55 -1.93 -16.72 -9.04
N ALA A 56 -1.53 -15.48 -9.27
CA ALA A 56 -1.11 -15.00 -10.59
C ALA A 56 0.26 -15.57 -11.01
N ASP A 57 1.07 -16.00 -10.06
CA ASP A 57 2.42 -16.57 -10.26
C ASP A 57 3.35 -15.70 -11.13
N VAL A 58 3.25 -14.39 -10.98
CA VAL A 58 4.05 -13.42 -11.75
C VAL A 58 5.25 -12.86 -10.99
N ALA A 59 5.37 -13.17 -9.70
CA ALA A 59 6.36 -12.62 -8.79
C ALA A 59 6.67 -13.59 -7.64
N ASP A 60 7.82 -13.40 -7.01
CA ASP A 60 8.10 -13.98 -5.70
C ASP A 60 7.54 -13.04 -4.63
N VAL A 61 6.60 -13.54 -3.83
CA VAL A 61 5.88 -12.74 -2.84
C VAL A 61 6.17 -13.25 -1.45
N VAL A 62 6.62 -12.36 -0.57
CA VAL A 62 6.98 -12.66 0.81
C VAL A 62 6.19 -11.78 1.77
N THR A 63 5.59 -12.40 2.77
CA THR A 63 4.94 -11.69 3.88
C THR A 63 5.92 -11.49 5.02
N LEU A 64 6.02 -10.26 5.51
CA LEU A 64 6.98 -9.84 6.51
C LEU A 64 6.31 -9.26 7.75
N ALA A 65 6.99 -9.41 8.89
CA ALA A 65 6.70 -8.67 10.12
C ALA A 65 7.92 -7.86 10.59
N THR A 66 7.70 -6.77 11.31
CA THR A 66 8.77 -5.96 11.89
C THR A 66 9.49 -6.65 13.06
N ALA A 67 8.82 -7.60 13.72
CA ALA A 67 9.38 -8.38 14.82
C ALA A 67 9.07 -9.87 14.67
N ALA A 68 9.80 -10.72 15.38
CA ALA A 68 9.58 -12.16 15.42
C ALA A 68 8.20 -12.52 16.00
N GLY A 69 7.67 -13.68 15.57
CA GLY A 69 6.39 -14.20 16.01
C GLY A 69 5.21 -13.84 15.10
N PRO A 70 4.02 -14.30 15.44
CA PRO A 70 2.84 -14.13 14.61
C PRO A 70 2.38 -12.67 14.55
N ILE A 71 1.75 -12.32 13.43
CA ILE A 71 0.99 -11.08 13.29
C ILE A 71 -0.44 -11.33 13.75
N THR A 72 -0.94 -10.52 14.67
CA THR A 72 -2.35 -10.45 15.00
C THR A 72 -3.00 -9.43 14.05
N LEU A 73 -3.63 -9.95 13.00
CA LEU A 73 -4.37 -9.14 12.05
C LEU A 73 -5.74 -8.79 12.63
N TYR A 74 -6.08 -7.50 12.67
CA TYR A 74 -7.39 -7.14 13.14
C TYR A 74 -8.45 -7.30 12.03
N PRO A 75 -9.70 -7.65 12.36
CA PRO A 75 -10.16 -7.78 13.74
C PRO A 75 -9.89 -9.12 14.42
N ALA A 76 -9.40 -10.17 13.74
CA ALA A 76 -9.52 -11.48 14.38
C ALA A 76 -8.51 -12.57 14.03
N LEU A 77 -7.64 -12.40 13.04
CA LEU A 77 -6.76 -13.47 12.57
C LEU A 77 -5.36 -13.38 13.15
N LYS A 78 -4.76 -14.55 13.41
CA LYS A 78 -3.31 -14.67 13.62
C LYS A 78 -2.69 -15.41 12.46
N VAL A 79 -1.60 -14.89 11.92
CA VAL A 79 -0.86 -15.48 10.81
C VAL A 79 0.64 -15.47 11.13
N GLU A 80 1.34 -16.50 10.68
CA GLU A 80 2.80 -16.53 10.73
C GLU A 80 3.34 -15.85 9.47
N PRO A 81 4.12 -14.78 9.59
CA PRO A 81 4.81 -14.18 8.46
C PRO A 81 5.91 -15.14 7.99
N GLN A 82 6.29 -15.05 6.71
CA GLN A 82 7.34 -15.90 6.15
C GLN A 82 8.74 -15.51 6.63
N ALA A 83 8.93 -14.23 7.00
CA ALA A 83 10.17 -13.74 7.58
C ALA A 83 9.93 -12.44 8.38
N THR A 84 10.90 -12.05 9.16
CA THR A 84 11.01 -10.69 9.68
C THR A 84 11.66 -9.77 8.63
N THR A 85 11.51 -8.46 8.81
CA THR A 85 12.19 -7.47 7.98
C THR A 85 13.70 -7.59 8.03
N ALA A 86 14.27 -7.97 9.18
CA ALA A 86 15.71 -8.19 9.36
C ALA A 86 16.20 -9.45 8.60
N GLU A 87 15.47 -10.56 8.67
CA GLU A 87 15.78 -11.76 7.92
C GLU A 87 15.67 -11.53 6.41
N PHE A 88 14.66 -10.78 5.98
CA PHE A 88 14.51 -10.38 4.58
C PHE A 88 15.72 -9.58 4.09
N ASP A 89 16.15 -8.56 4.85
CA ASP A 89 17.30 -7.73 4.47
C ASP A 89 18.61 -8.53 4.40
N ALA A 90 18.77 -9.53 5.28
CA ALA A 90 19.92 -10.43 5.25
C ALA A 90 19.94 -11.32 4.00
N GLN A 91 18.77 -11.79 3.56
CA GLN A 91 18.64 -12.64 2.36
C GLN A 91 18.63 -11.84 1.06
N HIS A 92 18.17 -10.59 1.11
CA HIS A 92 17.99 -9.70 -0.05
C HIS A 92 18.63 -8.33 0.18
N PRO A 93 19.97 -8.24 0.19
CA PRO A 93 20.68 -6.98 0.47
C PRO A 93 20.35 -5.87 -0.53
N ASP A 94 19.99 -6.23 -1.78
CA ASP A 94 19.55 -5.28 -2.81
C ASP A 94 18.09 -4.81 -2.63
N GLY A 95 17.40 -5.33 -1.62
CA GLY A 95 16.00 -5.00 -1.32
C GLY A 95 14.99 -5.60 -2.29
N ALA A 96 13.71 -5.28 -2.06
CA ALA A 96 12.60 -5.69 -2.90
C ALA A 96 12.51 -4.88 -4.20
N ASP A 97 11.77 -5.39 -5.19
CA ASP A 97 11.32 -4.60 -6.34
C ASP A 97 10.10 -3.75 -5.97
N TYR A 98 9.17 -4.35 -5.21
CA TYR A 98 7.97 -3.69 -4.72
C TYR A 98 7.78 -3.96 -3.23
N VAL A 99 7.35 -2.95 -2.50
CA VAL A 99 6.93 -3.07 -1.10
C VAL A 99 5.47 -2.68 -0.99
N ILE A 100 4.63 -3.60 -0.56
CA ILE A 100 3.22 -3.34 -0.27
C ILE A 100 3.09 -3.02 1.22
N VAL A 101 2.53 -1.85 1.50
CA VAL A 101 2.26 -1.34 2.84
C VAL A 101 0.75 -1.40 3.08
N PRO A 102 0.27 -2.37 3.87
CA PRO A 102 -1.15 -2.51 4.21
C PRO A 102 -1.64 -1.38 5.10
N ALA A 103 -2.94 -1.32 5.27
CA ALA A 103 -3.56 -0.51 6.32
C ALA A 103 -3.11 -0.99 7.70
N MET A 104 -2.74 -0.04 8.55
CA MET A 104 -2.34 -0.27 9.94
C MET A 104 -3.13 0.68 10.83
N SER A 105 -3.53 0.21 12.03
CA SER A 105 -4.21 1.05 13.03
C SER A 105 -3.23 1.97 13.76
N ARG A 106 -1.94 1.67 13.70
CA ARG A 106 -0.83 2.49 14.19
C ARG A 106 0.13 2.75 13.02
N ASP A 107 0.28 4.00 12.62
CA ASP A 107 1.01 4.45 11.43
C ASP A 107 2.41 4.99 11.71
N ASP A 108 2.77 5.08 12.98
CA ASP A 108 4.01 5.68 13.48
C ASP A 108 5.03 4.65 13.99
N ASP A 109 4.86 3.36 13.69
CA ASP A 109 5.82 2.33 14.12
C ASP A 109 7.22 2.59 13.56
N PRO A 110 8.23 2.87 14.41
CA PRO A 110 9.55 3.32 13.94
C PRO A 110 10.27 2.27 13.10
N ALA A 111 10.11 0.98 13.43
CA ALA A 111 10.76 -0.11 12.70
C ALA A 111 10.18 -0.26 11.29
N ALA A 112 8.84 -0.18 11.16
CA ALA A 112 8.16 -0.20 9.87
C ALA A 112 8.57 1.01 9.01
N LEU A 113 8.50 2.22 9.57
CA LEU A 113 8.83 3.44 8.84
C LEU A 113 10.29 3.46 8.38
N GLN A 114 11.22 3.05 9.23
CA GLN A 114 12.65 2.97 8.89
C GLN A 114 12.90 1.95 7.77
N TRP A 115 12.29 0.78 7.86
CA TRP A 115 12.47 -0.27 6.86
C TRP A 115 11.88 0.14 5.51
N ILE A 116 10.67 0.72 5.49
CA ILE A 116 10.04 1.23 4.26
C ILE A 116 10.91 2.29 3.58
N ARG A 117 11.49 3.24 4.34
CA ARG A 117 12.44 4.22 3.81
C ARG A 117 13.69 3.56 3.22
N ALA A 118 14.25 2.57 3.91
CA ALA A 118 15.43 1.85 3.44
C ALA A 118 15.16 1.09 2.13
N GLN A 119 14.01 0.44 2.00
CA GLN A 119 13.62 -0.23 0.76
C GLN A 119 13.43 0.75 -0.40
N SER A 120 12.79 1.88 -0.15
CA SER A 120 12.65 2.96 -1.13
C SER A 120 14.02 3.50 -1.59
N ALA A 121 14.95 3.70 -0.66
CA ALA A 121 16.33 4.14 -0.98
C ALA A 121 17.10 3.11 -1.82
N ARG A 122 16.80 1.82 -1.68
CA ARG A 122 17.31 0.73 -2.52
C ARG A 122 16.60 0.61 -3.88
N GLY A 123 15.68 1.51 -4.18
CA GLY A 123 14.97 1.58 -5.46
C GLY A 123 13.69 0.75 -5.53
N ALA A 124 13.18 0.23 -4.42
CA ALA A 124 11.88 -0.40 -4.38
C ALA A 124 10.76 0.62 -4.66
N ILE A 125 9.75 0.20 -5.42
CA ILE A 125 8.49 0.95 -5.55
C ILE A 125 7.63 0.63 -4.33
N VAL A 126 7.25 1.66 -3.57
CA VAL A 126 6.44 1.51 -2.37
C VAL A 126 4.96 1.73 -2.70
N ILE A 127 4.11 0.78 -2.33
CA ILE A 127 2.68 0.76 -2.64
C ILE A 127 1.88 0.80 -1.34
N GLY A 128 1.29 1.95 -1.04
CA GLY A 128 0.37 2.11 0.10
C GLY A 128 -1.05 1.67 -0.27
N VAL A 129 -1.60 0.70 0.45
CA VAL A 129 -2.96 0.18 0.23
C VAL A 129 -3.91 0.70 1.28
N CYS A 130 -5.02 1.30 0.86
CA CYS A 130 -6.03 1.88 1.75
C CYS A 130 -5.39 2.95 2.65
N VAL A 131 -5.58 2.90 3.97
CA VAL A 131 -4.87 3.77 4.93
C VAL A 131 -3.38 3.44 5.09
N GLY A 132 -2.85 2.40 4.45
CA GLY A 132 -1.39 2.21 4.30
C GLY A 132 -0.69 3.37 3.60
N ALA A 133 -1.43 4.15 2.80
CA ALA A 133 -0.92 5.41 2.25
C ALA A 133 -0.50 6.41 3.35
N LYS A 134 -1.13 6.36 4.52
CA LYS A 134 -0.76 7.18 5.69
C LYS A 134 0.62 6.77 6.21
N VAL A 135 0.85 5.48 6.38
CA VAL A 135 2.17 4.94 6.81
C VAL A 135 3.26 5.36 5.82
N VAL A 136 2.98 5.29 4.52
CA VAL A 136 3.92 5.75 3.46
C VAL A 136 4.18 7.25 3.56
N GLY A 137 3.16 8.03 3.91
CA GLY A 137 3.28 9.47 4.18
C GLY A 137 4.17 9.76 5.39
N ASP A 138 3.96 9.05 6.50
CA ASP A 138 4.75 9.19 7.73
C ASP A 138 6.19 8.68 7.56
N ALA A 139 6.40 7.76 6.61
CA ALA A 139 7.75 7.44 6.14
C ALA A 139 8.41 8.56 5.33
N GLY A 140 7.73 9.67 5.05
CA GLY A 140 8.25 10.81 4.29
C GLY A 140 8.27 10.62 2.77
N LEU A 141 7.64 9.57 2.26
CA LEU A 141 7.73 9.20 0.84
C LEU A 141 6.67 9.88 -0.04
N LEU A 142 5.72 10.59 0.54
CA LEU A 142 4.65 11.28 -0.21
C LEU A 142 4.82 12.81 -0.25
N HIS A 143 5.92 13.34 0.27
CA HIS A 143 6.19 14.78 0.24
C HIS A 143 6.20 15.30 -1.20
N ASP A 144 5.39 16.33 -1.48
CA ASP A 144 5.17 16.93 -2.81
C ASP A 144 4.71 15.95 -3.91
N ARG A 145 4.18 14.79 -3.54
CA ARG A 145 3.70 13.78 -4.48
C ARG A 145 2.18 13.69 -4.50
N ARG A 146 1.66 13.26 -5.65
CA ARG A 146 0.25 12.92 -5.78
C ARG A 146 0.00 11.56 -5.13
N ALA A 147 -1.08 11.45 -4.38
CA ALA A 147 -1.46 10.23 -3.70
C ALA A 147 -2.98 10.08 -3.63
N THR A 148 -3.45 8.87 -3.41
CA THR A 148 -4.82 8.59 -2.97
C THR A 148 -4.78 7.75 -1.70
N THR A 149 -5.87 7.75 -0.95
CA THR A 149 -6.04 6.94 0.25
C THR A 149 -7.51 6.60 0.44
N HIS A 150 -7.87 5.96 1.54
CA HIS A 150 -9.26 5.77 1.87
C HIS A 150 -9.93 7.15 2.09
N TRP A 151 -11.13 7.33 1.55
CA TRP A 151 -11.80 8.64 1.50
C TRP A 151 -11.91 9.36 2.84
N TYR A 152 -12.14 8.68 3.96
CA TYR A 152 -12.24 9.33 5.27
C TYR A 152 -10.90 9.90 5.74
N SER A 153 -9.79 9.28 5.38
CA SER A 153 -8.45 9.77 5.77
C SER A 153 -8.01 11.01 4.99
N ILE A 154 -8.64 11.28 3.84
CA ILE A 154 -8.39 12.53 3.10
C ILE A 154 -8.93 13.73 3.89
N GLU A 155 -10.11 13.59 4.49
CA GLU A 155 -10.73 14.68 5.26
C GLU A 155 -9.94 14.98 6.55
N GLU A 156 -9.43 13.96 7.23
CA GLU A 156 -8.62 14.11 8.44
C GLU A 156 -7.29 14.84 8.19
N ARG A 157 -6.72 14.69 6.99
CA ARG A 157 -5.38 15.21 6.66
C ARG A 157 -5.38 16.47 5.79
N ARG A 158 -6.53 17.08 5.55
CA ARG A 158 -6.58 18.38 4.84
C ARG A 158 -5.97 19.53 5.65
N GLU A 159 -5.86 19.36 6.96
CA GLU A 159 -5.37 20.39 7.88
C GLU A 159 -3.91 20.18 8.30
N ASP A 160 -3.32 19.00 8.01
CA ASP A 160 -1.92 18.72 8.34
C ASP A 160 -0.98 19.15 7.20
N PRO A 161 -0.02 20.04 7.45
CA PRO A 161 1.11 20.16 6.57
C PRO A 161 2.02 18.93 6.75
N PRO A 162 2.54 18.33 5.71
CA PRO A 162 2.90 19.01 4.48
C PRO A 162 2.40 18.31 3.21
N MET A 163 1.90 19.09 2.31
CA MET A 163 2.22 18.97 0.88
C MET A 163 2.03 17.60 0.21
N ILE A 164 1.13 16.72 0.73
CA ILE A 164 0.64 15.59 -0.04
C ILE A 164 -0.49 16.09 -0.92
N ARG A 165 -0.34 15.96 -2.23
CA ARG A 165 -1.36 16.34 -3.19
C ARG A 165 -2.35 15.19 -3.36
N TYR A 166 -3.37 15.12 -2.50
CA TYR A 166 -4.40 14.10 -2.61
C TYR A 166 -5.26 14.29 -3.85
N VAL A 167 -5.41 13.20 -4.61
CA VAL A 167 -6.24 13.13 -5.81
C VAL A 167 -7.51 12.38 -5.44
N GLU A 168 -8.65 13.10 -5.49
CA GLU A 168 -9.97 12.54 -5.20
C GLU A 168 -10.45 11.64 -6.35
N ASP A 169 -11.35 10.71 -6.03
CA ASP A 169 -12.02 9.81 -6.98
C ASP A 169 -11.09 8.93 -7.85
N ARG A 170 -9.86 8.68 -7.39
CA ARG A 170 -8.94 7.75 -8.03
C ARG A 170 -8.86 6.45 -7.22
N ARG A 171 -8.83 5.32 -7.93
CA ARG A 171 -8.59 4.01 -7.31
C ARG A 171 -7.14 3.83 -6.92
N PHE A 172 -6.25 4.35 -7.73
CA PHE A 172 -4.81 4.35 -7.49
C PHE A 172 -4.18 5.61 -8.11
N VAL A 173 -3.05 5.99 -7.55
CA VAL A 173 -2.20 7.08 -8.05
C VAL A 173 -0.76 6.60 -7.97
N VAL A 174 -0.01 6.82 -9.04
CA VAL A 174 1.44 6.55 -9.07
C VAL A 174 2.17 7.86 -9.29
N ASP A 175 3.18 8.12 -8.49
CA ASP A 175 4.03 9.29 -8.61
C ASP A 175 5.44 8.97 -8.12
N SER A 176 6.43 9.08 -9.02
CA SER A 176 7.86 9.06 -8.69
C SER A 176 8.33 7.88 -7.80
N GLY A 177 7.92 6.65 -8.14
CA GLY A 177 8.35 5.43 -7.42
C GLY A 177 7.52 5.10 -6.18
N VAL A 178 6.41 5.83 -5.97
CA VAL A 178 5.41 5.52 -4.95
C VAL A 178 4.06 5.34 -5.62
N ALA A 179 3.34 4.31 -5.23
CA ALA A 179 1.96 4.10 -5.62
C ALA A 179 1.07 4.09 -4.38
N THR A 180 -0.12 4.62 -4.51
CA THR A 180 -1.14 4.53 -3.46
C THR A 180 -2.45 4.05 -4.08
N ALA A 181 -3.14 3.15 -3.39
CA ALA A 181 -4.43 2.62 -3.81
C ALA A 181 -5.50 2.99 -2.79
N GLY A 182 -6.55 3.64 -3.24
CA GLY A 182 -7.71 3.95 -2.42
C GLY A 182 -8.52 2.69 -2.10
N GLY A 183 -9.16 2.67 -0.94
CA GLY A 183 -10.12 1.64 -0.57
C GLY A 183 -11.47 1.81 -1.28
N CYS A 184 -12.57 1.60 -0.55
CA CYS A 184 -13.93 1.75 -1.08
C CYS A 184 -14.21 3.19 -1.54
N ARG A 185 -14.94 3.34 -2.64
CA ARG A 185 -15.46 4.65 -3.07
C ARG A 185 -16.45 5.20 -2.04
N ARG A 186 -16.33 6.49 -1.72
CA ARG A 186 -17.42 7.22 -1.09
C ARG A 186 -18.63 7.15 -2.02
N ARG A 187 -19.79 6.70 -1.52
CA ARG A 187 -21.05 6.93 -2.22
C ARG A 187 -21.24 8.45 -2.32
N SER A 188 -21.27 9.00 -3.53
CA SER A 188 -21.78 10.35 -3.73
C SER A 188 -23.16 10.40 -3.09
N ARG A 189 -23.35 11.20 -2.06
CA ARG A 189 -24.71 11.57 -1.62
C ARG A 189 -25.32 12.27 -2.82
N GLY A 190 -26.26 11.59 -3.48
CA GLY A 190 -27.05 12.23 -4.52
C GLY A 190 -27.54 13.56 -3.97
N SER A 191 -27.26 14.63 -4.67
CA SER A 191 -27.84 15.92 -4.38
C SER A 191 -29.35 15.72 -4.30
N ARG A 192 -29.92 15.79 -3.11
CA ARG A 192 -31.36 16.04 -2.99
C ARG A 192 -31.57 17.43 -3.57
N ARG A 193 -31.98 17.48 -4.82
CA ARG A 193 -32.62 18.68 -5.34
C ARG A 193 -33.93 18.80 -4.59
N THR A 194 -34.05 19.81 -3.79
CA THR A 194 -35.33 20.37 -3.30
C THR A 194 -36.02 21.05 -4.44
#